data_4c7ae406097c152bf8a31c047ab193ef
#
_entry.id   4c7ae406097c152bf8a31c047ab193ef
#
_cell.length_a   1.000
_cell.length_b   1.000
_cell.length_c   1.000
_cell.angle_alpha   90.00
_cell.angle_beta   90.00
_cell.angle_gamma   90.00
#
_symmetry.space_group_name_H-M   'P 1'
#
loop_
_entity.id
_entity.type
_entity.pdbx_description
1 polymer ?
#
loop_
_entity_poly.entity_id
_entity_poly.type
_entity_poly.pdbx_seq_one_letter_code
_entity_poly.pdbx_strand_id
1 'polypeptide(L)'
;MIIKPKVRANICMNAHPQGCAKETENQIEYAKSQKIKRGIKSVSECGKGPKFVLVLGASTGYGLASRITAAFEYGADTIGLSFEKEPLENKTATPGWYNNLAFDRAAKAEGLISETFNADVYSHQTRKMVIEEAKKLGRKFDLVIYSIASSMRTDPDTGEVYQSCVKTQDCYYKGWGINILQDCLVDGESEIATEEDIRNSVKVMGGEDWNLWISQLLEADVLAPGCRTLAYSYVGPVESY
;
A
#
# COMPACT_ATOMS: atom_id res chain seq x y z
N MET A 1 28.69 -5.91 -3.96
CA MET A 1 28.05 -7.13 -4.50
C MET A 1 27.33 -6.77 -5.78
N ILE A 2 27.52 -7.53 -6.87
CA ILE A 2 26.76 -7.33 -8.13
C ILE A 2 25.53 -8.21 -8.05
N ILE A 3 24.36 -7.60 -8.00
CA ILE A 3 23.08 -8.30 -7.97
C ILE A 3 22.73 -8.68 -9.41
N LYS A 4 22.72 -9.98 -9.69
CA LYS A 4 22.27 -10.49 -10.99
C LYS A 4 20.74 -10.63 -11.00
N PRO A 5 20.04 -10.18 -12.04
CA PRO A 5 18.61 -10.38 -12.17
C PRO A 5 18.24 -11.86 -12.05
N LYS A 6 17.24 -12.15 -11.24
CA LYS A 6 16.63 -13.48 -11.11
C LYS A 6 15.16 -13.36 -11.42
N VAL A 7 14.75 -13.92 -12.54
CA VAL A 7 13.37 -13.84 -13.03
C VAL A 7 12.72 -15.21 -12.93
N ARG A 8 11.46 -15.23 -12.50
CA ARG A 8 10.59 -16.41 -12.49
C ARG A 8 9.27 -16.01 -13.13
N ALA A 9 8.95 -16.60 -14.25
CA ALA A 9 7.86 -16.17 -15.12
C ALA A 9 8.02 -14.66 -15.43
N ASN A 10 7.00 -13.86 -15.19
CA ASN A 10 7.00 -12.40 -15.40
C ASN A 10 7.43 -11.60 -14.15
N ILE A 11 7.95 -12.26 -13.11
CA ILE A 11 8.29 -11.63 -11.83
C ILE A 11 9.81 -11.58 -11.67
N CYS A 12 10.36 -10.39 -11.43
CA CYS A 12 11.73 -10.22 -10.97
C CYS A 12 11.81 -10.56 -9.47
N MET A 13 12.57 -11.62 -9.15
CA MET A 13 12.63 -12.19 -7.80
C MET A 13 13.55 -11.44 -6.83
N ASN A 14 14.42 -10.59 -7.35
CA ASN A 14 15.33 -9.78 -6.57
C ASN A 14 15.23 -8.30 -6.96
N ALA A 15 15.28 -7.44 -5.95
CA ALA A 15 15.26 -6.01 -6.13
C ALA A 15 16.67 -5.45 -6.37
N HIS A 16 16.76 -4.32 -7.05
CA HIS A 16 17.98 -3.53 -7.15
C HIS A 16 17.89 -2.37 -6.15
N PRO A 17 18.59 -2.38 -5.01
CA PRO A 17 18.38 -1.40 -3.94
C PRO A 17 18.51 0.06 -4.39
N GLN A 18 19.57 0.37 -5.15
CA GLN A 18 19.78 1.72 -5.67
C GLN A 18 18.74 2.11 -6.72
N GLY A 19 18.28 1.15 -7.54
CA GLY A 19 17.22 1.39 -8.51
C GLY A 19 15.89 1.72 -7.85
N CYS A 20 15.51 0.98 -6.81
CA CYS A 20 14.32 1.25 -6.02
C CYS A 20 14.39 2.63 -5.35
N ALA A 21 15.55 2.97 -4.77
CA ALA A 21 15.77 4.27 -4.16
C ALA A 21 15.65 5.40 -5.20
N LYS A 22 16.30 5.25 -6.37
CA LYS A 22 16.26 6.26 -7.43
C LYS A 22 14.86 6.44 -8.01
N GLU A 23 14.10 5.36 -8.18
CA GLU A 23 12.71 5.44 -8.63
C GLU A 23 11.84 6.18 -7.61
N THR A 24 12.01 5.90 -6.32
CA THR A 24 11.31 6.65 -5.25
C THR A 24 11.69 8.14 -5.28
N GLU A 25 12.96 8.47 -5.44
CA GLU A 25 13.44 9.85 -5.60
C GLU A 25 12.80 10.54 -6.82
N ASN A 26 12.73 9.87 -7.97
CA ASN A 26 12.10 10.40 -9.18
C ASN A 26 10.60 10.73 -8.94
N GLN A 27 9.88 9.84 -8.22
CA GLN A 27 8.48 10.09 -7.85
C GLN A 27 8.34 11.28 -6.88
N ILE A 28 9.26 11.43 -5.94
CA ILE A 28 9.31 12.58 -5.02
C ILE A 28 9.56 13.88 -5.79
N GLU A 29 10.53 13.89 -6.70
CA GLU A 29 10.81 15.04 -7.56
C GLU A 29 9.60 15.42 -8.43
N TYR A 30 8.89 14.40 -8.95
CA TYR A 30 7.65 14.64 -9.68
C TYR A 30 6.59 15.29 -8.79
N ALA A 31 6.33 14.79 -7.58
CA ALA A 31 5.37 15.36 -6.64
C ALA A 31 5.72 16.82 -6.30
N LYS A 32 6.99 17.12 -6.04
CA LYS A 32 7.48 18.50 -5.82
C LYS A 32 7.23 19.40 -7.04
N SER A 33 7.43 18.86 -8.24
CA SER A 33 7.16 19.63 -9.48
C SER A 33 5.66 19.95 -9.63
N GLN A 34 4.77 19.05 -9.23
CA GLN A 34 3.33 19.29 -9.24
C GLN A 34 2.92 20.33 -8.20
N LYS A 35 3.54 20.35 -7.02
CA LYS A 35 3.38 21.40 -6.02
C LYS A 35 3.63 22.79 -6.62
N ILE A 36 4.75 22.95 -7.32
CA ILE A 36 5.12 24.21 -7.98
C ILE A 36 4.09 24.59 -9.05
N LYS A 37 3.71 23.64 -9.93
CA LYS A 37 2.72 23.88 -11.01
C LYS A 37 1.35 24.32 -10.47
N ARG A 38 0.95 23.80 -9.31
CA ARG A 38 -0.32 24.15 -8.64
C ARG A 38 -0.23 25.45 -7.84
N GLY A 39 0.94 26.10 -7.81
CA GLY A 39 1.15 27.35 -7.07
C GLY A 39 1.12 27.21 -5.55
N ILE A 40 1.30 25.99 -5.03
CA ILE A 40 1.36 25.73 -3.59
C ILE A 40 2.73 26.16 -3.08
N LYS A 41 2.82 27.37 -2.50
CA LYS A 41 4.10 27.95 -2.07
C LYS A 41 4.58 27.42 -0.73
N SER A 42 3.66 27.09 0.18
CA SER A 42 4.00 26.53 1.49
C SER A 42 2.88 25.64 2.03
N VAL A 43 3.18 24.81 3.04
CA VAL A 43 2.19 23.99 3.76
C VAL A 43 1.12 24.86 4.42
N SER A 44 1.50 26.05 4.91
CA SER A 44 0.59 27.01 5.52
C SER A 44 -0.38 27.64 4.51
N GLU A 45 0.03 27.79 3.25
CA GLU A 45 -0.82 28.32 2.17
C GLU A 45 -1.74 27.25 1.58
N CYS A 46 -1.37 25.99 1.69
CA CYS A 46 -2.19 24.84 1.31
C CYS A 46 -3.22 24.45 2.40
N GLY A 47 -3.80 25.42 3.09
CA GLY A 47 -4.70 25.25 4.24
C GLY A 47 -5.85 24.23 4.10
N LYS A 48 -5.88 23.47 3.02
CA LYS A 48 -6.83 22.40 2.70
C LYS A 48 -6.19 21.01 2.52
N GLY A 49 -4.86 20.89 2.56
CA GLY A 49 -4.16 19.61 2.45
C GLY A 49 -4.13 18.83 3.77
N PRO A 50 -3.88 17.51 3.73
CA PRO A 50 -3.69 16.71 4.92
C PRO A 50 -2.43 17.17 5.67
N LYS A 51 -2.42 16.98 6.99
CA LYS A 51 -1.30 17.34 7.87
C LYS A 51 -0.64 16.14 8.51
N PHE A 52 -1.42 15.09 8.80
CA PHE A 52 -0.92 13.85 9.37
C PHE A 52 -1.69 12.66 8.79
N VAL A 53 -0.99 11.82 8.05
CA VAL A 53 -1.59 10.79 7.20
C VAL A 53 -1.13 9.41 7.61
N LEU A 54 -2.08 8.50 7.76
CA LEU A 54 -1.83 7.06 7.86
C LEU A 54 -2.01 6.43 6.48
N VAL A 55 -1.00 5.68 6.03
CA VAL A 55 -1.07 4.91 4.78
C VAL A 55 -0.85 3.44 5.07
N LEU A 56 -1.89 2.65 4.92
CA LEU A 56 -1.86 1.20 5.00
C LEU A 56 -1.56 0.63 3.61
N GLY A 57 -0.43 -0.08 3.46
CA GLY A 57 0.12 -0.51 2.17
C GLY A 57 1.03 0.55 1.53
N ALA A 58 1.96 1.11 2.31
CA ALA A 58 2.71 2.33 1.98
C ALA A 58 3.97 2.13 1.11
N SER A 59 4.37 0.89 0.80
CA SER A 59 5.70 0.58 0.27
C SER A 59 5.81 0.60 -1.25
N THR A 60 4.70 0.42 -1.95
CA THR A 60 4.66 0.31 -3.42
C THR A 60 3.34 0.84 -3.98
N GLY A 61 3.24 0.96 -5.30
CA GLY A 61 2.01 1.25 -6.03
C GLY A 61 1.30 2.51 -5.55
N TYR A 62 -0.02 2.45 -5.47
CA TYR A 62 -0.87 3.60 -5.12
C TYR A 62 -0.66 4.09 -3.69
N GLY A 63 -0.36 3.18 -2.75
CA GLY A 63 -0.07 3.57 -1.37
C GLY A 63 1.20 4.41 -1.25
N LEU A 64 2.30 3.97 -1.88
CA LEU A 64 3.54 4.76 -1.91
C LEU A 64 3.34 6.10 -2.63
N ALA A 65 2.67 6.11 -3.78
CA ALA A 65 2.40 7.33 -4.53
C ALA A 65 1.57 8.34 -3.70
N SER A 66 0.58 7.84 -2.96
CA SER A 66 -0.23 8.66 -2.06
C SER A 66 0.58 9.21 -0.89
N ARG A 67 1.46 8.38 -0.30
CA ARG A 67 2.36 8.79 0.78
C ARG A 67 3.33 9.87 0.30
N ILE A 68 3.93 9.69 -0.88
CA ILE A 68 4.81 10.68 -1.52
C ILE A 68 4.07 11.98 -1.76
N THR A 69 2.87 11.93 -2.32
CA THR A 69 2.05 13.12 -2.58
C THR A 69 1.71 13.84 -1.28
N ALA A 70 1.25 13.13 -0.26
CA ALA A 70 0.93 13.71 1.04
C ALA A 70 2.15 14.44 1.65
N ALA A 71 3.31 13.78 1.66
CA ALA A 71 4.52 14.34 2.25
C ALA A 71 5.12 15.47 1.42
N PHE A 72 5.39 15.25 0.13
CA PHE A 72 6.23 16.17 -0.65
C PHE A 72 5.45 17.22 -1.47
N GLU A 73 4.18 17.00 -1.75
CA GLU A 73 3.33 18.03 -2.34
C GLU A 73 2.66 18.88 -1.24
N TYR A 74 2.10 18.23 -0.21
CA TYR A 74 1.33 18.91 0.85
C TYR A 74 2.10 19.15 2.14
N GLY A 75 3.28 18.53 2.33
CA GLY A 75 4.10 18.68 3.54
C GLY A 75 3.50 17.99 4.76
N ALA A 76 2.76 16.92 4.54
CA ALA A 76 2.18 16.16 5.63
C ALA A 76 3.20 15.24 6.30
N ASP A 77 3.11 15.13 7.62
CA ASP A 77 3.75 14.03 8.35
C ASP A 77 3.02 12.72 8.07
N THR A 78 3.74 11.61 8.07
CA THR A 78 3.13 10.32 7.68
C THR A 78 3.53 9.18 8.59
N ILE A 79 2.58 8.28 8.84
CA ILE A 79 2.85 6.91 9.26
C ILE A 79 2.52 5.99 8.10
N GLY A 80 3.48 5.17 7.69
CA GLY A 80 3.32 4.15 6.66
C GLY A 80 3.38 2.76 7.25
N LEU A 81 2.50 1.87 6.82
CA LEU A 81 2.53 0.46 7.18
C LEU A 81 2.68 -0.40 5.93
N SER A 82 3.56 -1.39 5.99
CA SER A 82 3.79 -2.36 4.94
C SER A 82 4.26 -3.69 5.50
N PHE A 83 4.25 -4.72 4.69
CA PHE A 83 4.72 -6.05 5.09
C PHE A 83 5.72 -6.57 4.05
N GLU A 84 6.97 -6.14 4.21
CA GLU A 84 8.05 -6.40 3.28
C GLU A 84 9.01 -7.45 3.84
N LYS A 85 9.60 -8.24 2.95
CA LYS A 85 10.65 -9.18 3.34
C LYS A 85 11.97 -8.43 3.46
N GLU A 86 12.61 -8.59 4.63
CA GLU A 86 13.92 -8.04 4.92
C GLU A 86 15.02 -8.69 4.08
N PRO A 87 16.16 -8.01 3.90
CA PRO A 87 17.30 -8.61 3.22
C PRO A 87 17.88 -9.75 4.07
N LEU A 88 18.32 -10.81 3.41
CA LEU A 88 19.08 -11.90 3.98
C LEU A 88 20.48 -11.88 3.39
N GLU A 89 21.41 -12.67 4.00
CA GLU A 89 22.82 -12.71 3.58
C GLU A 89 23.00 -12.88 2.05
N ASN A 90 22.19 -13.73 1.42
CA ASN A 90 22.28 -14.07 0.00
C ASN A 90 21.04 -13.65 -0.82
N LYS A 91 20.20 -12.78 -0.26
CA LYS A 91 18.95 -12.38 -0.90
C LYS A 91 18.63 -10.93 -0.59
N THR A 92 18.30 -10.18 -1.64
CA THR A 92 17.82 -8.81 -1.48
C THR A 92 16.46 -8.80 -0.78
N ALA A 93 16.16 -7.70 -0.09
CA ALA A 93 14.81 -7.40 0.37
C ALA A 93 13.83 -7.30 -0.81
N THR A 94 12.56 -7.26 -0.53
CA THR A 94 11.54 -6.89 -1.51
C THR A 94 11.69 -5.41 -1.92
N PRO A 95 11.24 -5.01 -3.12
CA PRO A 95 11.37 -3.62 -3.58
C PRO A 95 10.85 -2.58 -2.60
N GLY A 96 9.69 -2.85 -1.98
CA GLY A 96 9.06 -1.93 -1.05
C GLY A 96 9.87 -1.64 0.21
N TRP A 97 10.70 -2.55 0.66
CA TRP A 97 11.66 -2.31 1.74
C TRP A 97 12.61 -1.15 1.40
N TYR A 98 13.20 -1.17 0.20
CA TYR A 98 14.13 -0.13 -0.24
C TYR A 98 13.42 1.18 -0.55
N ASN A 99 12.19 1.12 -1.07
CA ASN A 99 11.36 2.29 -1.30
C ASN A 99 11.07 3.02 0.02
N ASN A 100 10.69 2.30 1.07
CA ASN A 100 10.45 2.86 2.39
C ASN A 100 11.71 3.54 2.95
N LEU A 101 12.87 2.90 2.86
CA LEU A 101 14.13 3.49 3.31
C LEU A 101 14.48 4.79 2.55
N ALA A 102 14.22 4.83 1.25
CA ALA A 102 14.45 6.03 0.44
C ALA A 102 13.45 7.14 0.79
N PHE A 103 12.18 6.78 0.95
CA PHE A 103 11.13 7.71 1.37
C PHE A 103 11.42 8.33 2.73
N ASP A 104 11.70 7.51 3.75
CA ASP A 104 11.95 7.99 5.11
C ASP A 104 13.18 8.89 5.19
N ARG A 105 14.24 8.56 4.43
CA ARG A 105 15.43 9.41 4.30
C ARG A 105 15.09 10.77 3.70
N ALA A 106 14.33 10.79 2.62
CA ALA A 106 13.95 12.03 1.94
C ALA A 106 13.01 12.88 2.80
N ALA A 107 12.02 12.28 3.44
CA ALA A 107 11.11 12.97 4.35
C ALA A 107 11.86 13.61 5.54
N LYS A 108 12.76 12.85 6.16
CA LYS A 108 13.62 13.36 7.25
C LYS A 108 14.51 14.50 6.81
N ALA A 109 15.04 14.47 5.59
CA ALA A 109 15.86 15.57 5.05
C ALA A 109 15.06 16.87 4.88
N GLU A 110 13.74 16.80 4.72
CA GLU A 110 12.82 17.95 4.66
C GLU A 110 12.20 18.32 6.01
N GLY A 111 12.64 17.66 7.10
CA GLY A 111 12.12 17.94 8.44
C GLY A 111 10.72 17.40 8.70
N LEU A 112 10.24 16.48 7.86
CA LEU A 112 8.95 15.83 8.04
C LEU A 112 9.08 14.61 8.99
N ILE A 113 8.06 14.38 9.81
CA ILE A 113 7.92 13.15 10.57
C ILE A 113 7.51 12.03 9.60
N SER A 114 8.29 10.97 9.57
CA SER A 114 8.03 9.80 8.75
C SER A 114 8.38 8.56 9.56
N GLU A 115 7.34 7.83 9.94
CA GLU A 115 7.47 6.56 10.63
C GLU A 115 6.98 5.43 9.72
N THR A 116 7.77 4.37 9.61
CA THR A 116 7.43 3.21 8.78
C THR A 116 7.43 1.95 9.64
N PHE A 117 6.27 1.29 9.71
CA PHE A 117 6.14 -0.01 10.34
C PHE A 117 6.16 -1.12 9.28
N ASN A 118 6.99 -2.14 9.53
CA ASN A 118 7.01 -3.35 8.71
C ASN A 118 6.32 -4.47 9.49
N ALA A 119 5.01 -4.59 9.35
CA ALA A 119 4.19 -5.51 10.13
C ALA A 119 2.91 -5.92 9.37
N ASP A 120 2.29 -7.00 9.81
CA ASP A 120 1.03 -7.49 9.25
C ASP A 120 -0.12 -6.51 9.55
N VAL A 121 -0.70 -5.94 8.51
CA VAL A 121 -1.81 -4.98 8.56
C VAL A 121 -3.05 -5.56 9.25
N TYR A 122 -3.27 -6.85 9.13
CA TYR A 122 -4.45 -7.53 9.68
C TYR A 122 -4.38 -7.77 11.19
N SER A 123 -3.21 -7.62 11.79
CA SER A 123 -2.97 -7.90 13.21
C SER A 123 -3.48 -6.78 14.13
N HIS A 124 -4.17 -7.14 15.21
CA HIS A 124 -4.51 -6.20 16.29
C HIS A 124 -3.28 -5.57 16.94
N GLN A 125 -2.19 -6.33 17.05
CA GLN A 125 -0.93 -5.82 17.59
C GLN A 125 -0.39 -4.67 16.73
N THR A 126 -0.46 -4.81 15.41
CA THR A 126 -0.02 -3.76 14.48
C THR A 126 -0.87 -2.49 14.62
N ARG A 127 -2.19 -2.63 14.74
CA ARG A 127 -3.09 -1.49 14.98
C ARG A 127 -2.73 -0.78 16.28
N LYS A 128 -2.47 -1.54 17.35
CA LYS A 128 -2.04 -1.01 18.64
C LYS A 128 -0.72 -0.23 18.51
N MET A 129 0.28 -0.76 17.81
CA MET A 129 1.56 -0.08 17.59
C MET A 129 1.37 1.28 16.88
N VAL A 130 0.55 1.33 15.83
CA VAL A 130 0.26 2.59 15.11
C VAL A 130 -0.47 3.60 16.01
N ILE A 131 -1.43 3.15 16.79
CA ILE A 131 -2.17 3.98 17.75
C ILE A 131 -1.23 4.55 18.82
N GLU A 132 -0.36 3.72 19.39
CA GLU A 132 0.62 4.14 20.39
C GLU A 132 1.60 5.18 19.82
N GLU A 133 2.06 5.01 18.59
CA GLU A 133 2.94 5.99 17.96
C GLU A 133 2.24 7.31 17.68
N ALA A 134 0.99 7.30 17.20
CA ALA A 134 0.20 8.52 17.03
C ALA A 134 0.00 9.27 18.36
N LYS A 135 -0.28 8.55 19.44
CA LYS A 135 -0.39 9.12 20.80
C LYS A 135 0.93 9.70 21.31
N LYS A 136 2.02 8.98 21.12
CA LYS A 136 3.39 9.42 21.48
C LYS A 136 3.78 10.70 20.75
N LEU A 137 3.43 10.81 19.46
CA LEU A 137 3.62 12.02 18.66
C LEU A 137 2.65 13.16 19.05
N GLY A 138 1.63 12.88 19.86
CA GLY A 138 0.58 13.85 20.20
C GLY A 138 -0.24 14.33 18.99
N ARG A 139 -0.40 13.47 17.97
CA ARG A 139 -1.01 13.80 16.68
C ARG A 139 -2.27 12.96 16.43
N LYS A 140 -3.20 13.53 15.68
CA LYS A 140 -4.40 12.86 15.21
C LYS A 140 -4.39 12.84 13.68
N PHE A 141 -4.71 11.68 13.09
CA PHE A 141 -4.79 11.53 11.65
C PHE A 141 -5.96 12.33 11.08
N ASP A 142 -5.71 13.08 10.03
CA ASP A 142 -6.73 13.79 9.26
C ASP A 142 -7.01 13.13 7.90
N LEU A 143 -6.19 12.13 7.53
CA LEU A 143 -6.41 11.27 6.38
C LEU A 143 -5.90 9.85 6.67
N VAL A 144 -6.75 8.85 6.39
CA VAL A 144 -6.38 7.43 6.44
C VAL A 144 -6.58 6.81 5.06
N ILE A 145 -5.50 6.27 4.49
CA ILE A 145 -5.50 5.63 3.18
C ILE A 145 -5.33 4.12 3.36
N TYR A 146 -6.29 3.35 2.86
CA TYR A 146 -6.25 1.90 2.82
C TYR A 146 -5.91 1.44 1.40
N SER A 147 -4.67 0.95 1.20
CA SER A 147 -4.14 0.50 -0.09
C SER A 147 -3.57 -0.91 0.04
N ILE A 148 -4.38 -1.81 0.57
CA ILE A 148 -4.00 -3.20 0.76
C ILE A 148 -4.57 -4.05 -0.37
N ALA A 149 -3.68 -4.81 -1.02
CA ALA A 149 -4.03 -5.88 -1.92
C ALA A 149 -3.26 -7.14 -1.48
N SER A 150 -3.98 -8.12 -0.98
CA SER A 150 -3.40 -9.38 -0.52
C SER A 150 -4.19 -10.55 -1.09
N SER A 151 -3.50 -11.66 -1.33
CA SER A 151 -4.15 -12.93 -1.68
C SER A 151 -4.61 -13.72 -0.45
N MET A 152 -4.13 -13.33 0.74
CA MET A 152 -4.41 -14.05 1.99
C MET A 152 -4.60 -13.07 3.15
N ARG A 153 -5.46 -13.44 4.09
CA ARG A 153 -5.63 -12.76 5.38
C ARG A 153 -5.77 -13.78 6.49
N THR A 154 -5.03 -13.59 7.57
CA THR A 154 -5.31 -14.25 8.84
C THR A 154 -6.28 -13.38 9.63
N ASP A 155 -7.43 -13.93 10.00
CA ASP A 155 -8.39 -13.24 10.85
C ASP A 155 -7.77 -13.02 12.24
N PRO A 156 -7.72 -11.78 12.74
CA PRO A 156 -7.02 -11.49 13.99
C PRO A 156 -7.73 -12.00 15.24
N ASP A 157 -9.02 -12.30 15.15
CA ASP A 157 -9.83 -12.77 16.28
C ASP A 157 -9.86 -14.29 16.35
N THR A 158 -9.95 -14.98 15.22
CA THR A 158 -10.11 -16.43 15.15
C THR A 158 -8.83 -17.18 14.79
N GLY A 159 -7.88 -16.52 14.15
CA GLY A 159 -6.67 -17.14 13.57
C GLY A 159 -6.94 -17.92 12.28
N GLU A 160 -8.15 -17.90 11.76
CA GLU A 160 -8.51 -18.55 10.51
C GLU A 160 -7.84 -17.84 9.32
N VAL A 161 -7.33 -18.63 8.36
CA VAL A 161 -6.67 -18.10 7.17
C VAL A 161 -7.62 -18.17 5.99
N TYR A 162 -7.99 -17.01 5.46
CA TYR A 162 -8.77 -16.85 4.26
C TYR A 162 -7.87 -16.60 3.05
N GLN A 163 -8.24 -17.15 1.91
CA GLN A 163 -7.53 -16.96 0.65
C GLN A 163 -8.50 -16.45 -0.42
N SER A 164 -8.16 -15.32 -1.04
CA SER A 164 -8.91 -14.80 -2.18
C SER A 164 -8.56 -15.53 -3.46
N CYS A 165 -9.48 -15.56 -4.40
CA CYS A 165 -9.27 -16.10 -5.73
C CYS A 165 -9.66 -15.08 -6.80
N VAL A 166 -9.17 -15.30 -8.02
CA VAL A 166 -9.58 -14.56 -9.22
C VAL A 166 -10.37 -15.53 -10.08
N LYS A 167 -11.69 -15.55 -9.88
CA LYS A 167 -12.64 -16.38 -10.63
C LYS A 167 -13.84 -15.52 -11.05
N THR A 168 -14.50 -15.91 -12.11
CA THR A 168 -15.75 -15.29 -12.54
C THR A 168 -16.91 -15.67 -11.60
N GLN A 169 -17.94 -14.83 -11.48
CA GLN A 169 -19.09 -15.12 -10.62
C GLN A 169 -20.22 -15.83 -11.37
N ASP A 170 -20.54 -15.39 -12.58
CA ASP A 170 -21.76 -15.76 -13.25
C ASP A 170 -21.57 -16.69 -14.45
N CYS A 171 -20.37 -16.74 -15.02
CA CYS A 171 -20.12 -17.56 -16.20
C CYS A 171 -18.68 -18.09 -16.23
N TYR A 172 -18.51 -19.24 -16.86
CA TYR A 172 -17.20 -19.76 -17.19
C TYR A 172 -16.51 -18.84 -18.20
N TYR A 173 -15.29 -18.42 -17.91
CA TYR A 173 -14.51 -17.61 -18.83
C TYR A 173 -13.57 -18.48 -19.64
N LYS A 174 -13.60 -18.29 -20.96
CA LYS A 174 -12.60 -18.83 -21.87
C LYS A 174 -12.16 -17.71 -22.82
N GLY A 175 -10.88 -17.46 -22.85
CA GLY A 175 -10.30 -16.38 -23.65
C GLY A 175 -8.83 -16.57 -23.90
N TRP A 176 -8.17 -15.53 -24.38
CA TRP A 176 -6.76 -15.53 -24.68
C TRP A 176 -5.96 -14.85 -23.58
N GLY A 177 -4.86 -15.48 -23.15
CA GLY A 177 -3.81 -14.86 -22.36
C GLY A 177 -2.56 -14.63 -23.20
N ILE A 178 -1.64 -13.82 -22.70
CA ILE A 178 -0.33 -13.61 -23.32
C ILE A 178 0.74 -14.21 -22.43
N ASN A 179 1.53 -15.12 -22.98
CA ASN A 179 2.77 -15.58 -22.37
C ASN A 179 3.89 -14.65 -22.80
N ILE A 180 4.23 -13.69 -21.94
CA ILE A 180 5.25 -12.66 -22.24
C ILE A 180 6.65 -13.26 -22.48
N LEU A 181 6.97 -14.38 -21.81
CA LEU A 181 8.29 -15.01 -21.94
C LEU A 181 8.47 -15.76 -23.26
N GLN A 182 7.38 -16.28 -23.81
CA GLN A 182 7.38 -17.06 -25.04
C GLN A 182 6.85 -16.25 -26.24
N ASP A 183 6.42 -15.01 -25.98
CA ASP A 183 5.84 -14.10 -26.98
C ASP A 183 4.72 -14.79 -27.79
N CYS A 184 3.82 -15.47 -27.10
CA CYS A 184 2.72 -16.21 -27.71
C CYS A 184 1.42 -16.06 -26.95
N LEU A 185 0.31 -16.27 -27.67
CA LEU A 185 -1.01 -16.39 -27.07
C LEU A 185 -1.15 -17.77 -26.44
N VAL A 186 -1.82 -17.82 -25.30
CA VAL A 186 -2.16 -19.05 -24.58
C VAL A 186 -3.65 -19.05 -24.27
N ASP A 187 -4.24 -20.23 -24.18
CA ASP A 187 -5.61 -20.35 -23.70
C ASP A 187 -5.69 -19.93 -22.23
N GLY A 188 -6.59 -19.02 -21.95
CA GLY A 188 -6.95 -18.57 -20.60
C GLY A 188 -8.34 -19.09 -20.25
N GLU A 189 -8.45 -19.76 -19.12
CA GLU A 189 -9.72 -20.28 -18.61
C GLU A 189 -9.88 -19.88 -17.15
N SER A 190 -11.11 -19.56 -16.74
CA SER A 190 -11.47 -19.35 -15.35
C SER A 190 -12.78 -20.05 -15.02
N GLU A 191 -12.73 -20.84 -13.97
CA GLU A 191 -13.91 -21.49 -13.42
C GLU A 191 -14.82 -20.46 -12.73
N ILE A 192 -16.07 -20.82 -12.56
CA ILE A 192 -17.03 -20.04 -11.77
C ILE A 192 -16.64 -20.14 -10.29
N ALA A 193 -16.65 -19.03 -9.60
CA ALA A 193 -16.40 -18.97 -8.17
C ALA A 193 -17.50 -19.73 -7.40
N THR A 194 -17.09 -20.55 -6.45
CA THR A 194 -18.01 -21.13 -5.49
C THR A 194 -18.45 -20.09 -4.45
N GLU A 195 -19.52 -20.35 -3.70
CA GLU A 195 -19.92 -19.49 -2.59
C GLU A 195 -18.82 -19.35 -1.53
N GLU A 196 -18.00 -20.38 -1.35
CA GLU A 196 -16.85 -20.34 -0.46
C GLU A 196 -15.73 -19.44 -1.01
N ASP A 197 -15.42 -19.53 -2.30
CA ASP A 197 -14.46 -18.64 -2.97
C ASP A 197 -14.86 -17.17 -2.81
N ILE A 198 -16.15 -16.87 -3.01
CA ILE A 198 -16.70 -15.51 -2.86
C ILE A 198 -16.56 -15.05 -1.41
N ARG A 199 -17.01 -15.87 -0.45
CA ARG A 199 -16.92 -15.55 0.98
C ARG A 199 -15.49 -15.30 1.42
N ASN A 200 -14.56 -16.16 1.03
CA ASN A 200 -13.14 -16.02 1.37
C ASN A 200 -12.53 -14.75 0.73
N SER A 201 -12.87 -14.47 -0.53
CA SER A 201 -12.41 -13.25 -1.19
C SER A 201 -12.94 -11.97 -0.51
N VAL A 202 -14.19 -11.98 -0.06
CA VAL A 202 -14.78 -10.87 0.72
C VAL A 202 -14.08 -10.73 2.08
N LYS A 203 -13.73 -11.83 2.74
CA LYS A 203 -12.96 -11.79 4.00
C LYS A 203 -11.57 -11.18 3.82
N VAL A 204 -10.89 -11.46 2.70
CA VAL A 204 -9.54 -10.94 2.43
C VAL A 204 -9.57 -9.50 1.94
N MET A 205 -10.41 -9.17 0.97
CA MET A 205 -10.36 -7.89 0.23
C MET A 205 -11.63 -7.03 0.39
N GLY A 206 -12.60 -7.47 1.19
CA GLY A 206 -13.77 -6.67 1.54
C GLY A 206 -13.46 -5.58 2.57
N GLY A 207 -14.47 -4.83 2.95
CA GLY A 207 -14.32 -3.69 3.85
C GLY A 207 -14.12 -4.00 5.33
N GLU A 208 -14.07 -5.27 5.74
CA GLU A 208 -14.04 -5.66 7.16
C GLU A 208 -12.77 -5.16 7.86
N ASP A 209 -11.58 -5.41 7.29
CA ASP A 209 -10.33 -4.96 7.89
C ASP A 209 -10.22 -3.43 7.91
N TRP A 210 -10.62 -2.77 6.84
CA TRP A 210 -10.68 -1.31 6.80
C TRP A 210 -11.59 -0.75 7.90
N ASN A 211 -12.77 -1.37 8.10
CA ASN A 211 -13.69 -1.00 9.19
C ASN A 211 -13.05 -1.21 10.58
N LEU A 212 -12.32 -2.33 10.79
CA LEU A 212 -11.59 -2.57 12.04
C LEU A 212 -10.53 -1.49 12.31
N TRP A 213 -9.78 -1.08 11.28
CA TRP A 213 -8.82 0.02 11.42
C TRP A 213 -9.50 1.30 11.84
N ILE A 214 -10.55 1.74 11.13
CA ILE A 214 -11.23 3.00 11.43
C ILE A 214 -11.88 2.97 12.80
N SER A 215 -12.54 1.87 13.18
CA SER A 215 -13.17 1.73 14.49
C SER A 215 -12.16 1.84 15.64
N GLN A 216 -11.03 1.12 15.55
CA GLN A 216 -10.00 1.15 16.60
C GLN A 216 -9.27 2.50 16.67
N LEU A 217 -9.01 3.16 15.54
CA LEU A 217 -8.45 4.50 15.53
C LEU A 217 -9.41 5.54 16.15
N LEU A 218 -10.72 5.39 15.91
CA LEU A 218 -11.76 6.24 16.47
C LEU A 218 -11.89 6.03 18.00
N GLU A 219 -11.97 4.79 18.45
CA GLU A 219 -12.03 4.43 19.88
C GLU A 219 -10.80 4.93 20.64
N ALA A 220 -9.63 4.90 20.00
CA ALA A 220 -8.37 5.37 20.59
C ALA A 220 -8.24 6.91 20.61
N ASP A 221 -9.21 7.64 20.05
CA ASP A 221 -9.20 9.11 19.89
C ASP A 221 -7.97 9.64 19.13
N VAL A 222 -7.52 8.92 18.07
CA VAL A 222 -6.40 9.33 17.23
C VAL A 222 -6.82 9.81 15.83
N LEU A 223 -8.11 10.00 15.59
CA LEU A 223 -8.64 10.64 14.39
C LEU A 223 -8.98 12.10 14.68
N ALA A 224 -8.56 13.01 13.80
CA ALA A 224 -8.90 14.41 13.89
C ALA A 224 -10.38 14.65 13.52
N PRO A 225 -11.04 15.69 14.05
CA PRO A 225 -12.37 16.07 13.61
C PRO A 225 -12.39 16.29 12.09
N GLY A 226 -13.33 15.64 11.40
CA GLY A 226 -13.41 15.70 9.94
C GLY A 226 -12.35 14.89 9.20
N CYS A 227 -11.69 13.94 9.89
CA CYS A 227 -10.78 12.98 9.26
C CYS A 227 -11.46 12.30 8.08
N ARG A 228 -10.74 12.22 6.96
CA ARG A 228 -11.21 11.52 5.77
C ARG A 228 -10.55 10.14 5.71
N THR A 229 -11.26 9.18 5.16
CA THR A 229 -10.70 7.88 4.85
C THR A 229 -11.09 7.45 3.46
N LEU A 230 -10.20 6.74 2.78
CA LEU A 230 -10.43 6.18 1.46
C LEU A 230 -9.76 4.80 1.36
N ALA A 231 -10.38 3.92 0.58
CA ALA A 231 -9.80 2.65 0.19
C ALA A 231 -9.64 2.61 -1.32
N TYR A 232 -8.48 2.14 -1.80
CA TYR A 232 -8.29 1.86 -3.20
C TYR A 232 -8.95 0.54 -3.55
N SER A 233 -9.73 0.53 -4.62
CA SER A 233 -10.42 -0.65 -5.13
C SER A 233 -10.19 -0.77 -6.63
N TYR A 234 -10.44 -1.95 -7.15
CA TYR A 234 -10.34 -2.22 -8.58
C TYR A 234 -11.72 -2.03 -9.22
N VAL A 235 -11.77 -1.13 -10.18
CA VAL A 235 -12.94 -0.96 -11.05
C VAL A 235 -12.42 -0.99 -12.47
N GLY A 236 -12.68 -2.08 -13.19
CA GLY A 236 -12.34 -2.18 -14.61
C GLY A 236 -13.38 -1.48 -15.51
N PRO A 237 -13.06 -1.25 -16.78
CA PRO A 237 -14.03 -0.79 -17.76
C PRO A 237 -15.11 -1.87 -17.99
N VAL A 238 -16.27 -1.45 -18.47
CA VAL A 238 -17.44 -2.34 -18.71
C VAL A 238 -17.06 -3.51 -19.64
N GLU A 239 -16.13 -3.28 -20.55
CA GLU A 239 -15.64 -4.29 -21.49
C GLU A 239 -14.73 -5.36 -20.84
N SER A 240 -14.36 -5.19 -19.58
CA SER A 240 -13.50 -6.12 -18.82
C SER A 240 -14.29 -7.04 -17.89
N TYR A 241 -15.62 -6.94 -17.89
CA TYR A 241 -16.52 -7.73 -17.04
C TYR A 241 -17.53 -8.52 -17.86
#